data_c547d9ed888b154e8b45bb2ab5551f21
#
_entry.id   c547d9ed888b154e8b45bb2ab5551f21
#
_cell.length_a   1.000
_cell.length_b   1.000
_cell.length_c   1.000
_cell.angle_alpha   90.00
_cell.angle_beta   90.00
_cell.angle_gamma   90.00
#
_symmetry.space_group_name_H-M   'P 1'
#
loop_
_entity.id
_entity.type
_entity.pdbx_description
1 polymer ?
#
loop_
_entity_poly.entity_id
_entity_poly.type
_entity_poly.pdbx_seq_one_letter_code
_entity_poly.pdbx_strand_id
1 'polypeptide(L)'
;GTETYTLGLARTEENLRVAKRENSVILLEDDFSTRYEGFDPRSTESYIMFEFLQDKHMEQSINFASLIQTQFKRSAGRIDRGVRQAGFLVLRNTGMPSVLIEVGYISNAAEERFLGSEDGQRKMAKSIFNAFCNYKSDFDRKMGRAVVTRNILPGGKGTSKVIAKADKPSIQDVQVESAAPEQKIENVVSS
;
A
#
# COMPACT_ATOMS: atom_id res chain seq x y z
N GLY A 1 14.04 11.56 -6.86
CA GLY A 1 13.00 10.66 -7.41
C GLY A 1 11.94 10.36 -6.38
N THR A 2 10.93 9.60 -6.78
CA THR A 2 9.79 9.23 -5.94
C THR A 2 9.83 7.76 -5.56
N GLU A 3 9.37 7.44 -4.37
CA GLU A 3 9.21 6.06 -3.88
C GLU A 3 7.83 5.93 -3.23
N THR A 4 7.25 4.73 -3.26
CA THR A 4 6.01 4.48 -2.51
C THR A 4 6.18 3.21 -1.70
N TYR A 5 5.92 3.33 -0.41
CA TYR A 5 6.08 2.25 0.55
C TYR A 5 4.74 1.62 0.93
N THR A 6 4.76 0.33 1.15
CA THR A 6 3.69 -0.43 1.81
C THR A 6 4.20 -1.02 3.11
N LEU A 7 3.29 -1.39 4.01
CA LEU A 7 3.67 -2.10 5.23
C LEU A 7 4.31 -3.44 4.88
N GLY A 8 5.37 -3.79 5.59
CA GLY A 8 6.05 -5.07 5.46
C GLY A 8 7.48 -5.02 5.98
N LEU A 9 8.19 -6.14 5.83
CA LEU A 9 9.58 -6.22 6.22
C LEU A 9 10.47 -5.39 5.29
N ALA A 10 11.37 -4.62 5.87
CA ALA A 10 12.40 -3.92 5.13
C ALA A 10 13.41 -4.93 4.54
N ARG A 11 13.41 -5.07 3.21
CA ARG A 11 14.31 -6.02 2.51
C ARG A 11 15.75 -5.52 2.35
N THR A 12 16.02 -4.27 2.69
CA THR A 12 17.34 -3.65 2.62
C THR A 12 17.60 -2.81 3.86
N GLU A 13 18.87 -2.63 4.22
CA GLU A 13 19.25 -1.71 5.31
C GLU A 13 18.81 -0.27 5.05
N GLU A 14 18.78 0.14 3.79
CA GLU A 14 18.29 1.46 3.40
C GLU A 14 16.81 1.62 3.79
N ASN A 15 15.96 0.66 3.44
CA ASN A 15 14.54 0.70 3.78
C ASN A 15 14.32 0.66 5.31
N LEU A 16 15.13 -0.13 6.04
CA LEU A 16 15.07 -0.15 7.49
C LEU A 16 15.48 1.20 8.09
N ARG A 17 16.51 1.84 7.56
CA ARG A 17 16.96 3.15 8.01
C ARG A 17 15.90 4.23 7.78
N VAL A 18 15.21 4.19 6.64
CA VAL A 18 14.08 5.09 6.36
C VAL A 18 12.97 4.87 7.37
N ALA A 19 12.54 3.61 7.60
CA ALA A 19 11.51 3.31 8.59
C ALA A 19 11.89 3.75 10.01
N LYS A 20 13.15 3.51 10.44
CA LYS A 20 13.65 3.96 11.73
C LYS A 20 13.57 5.49 11.89
N ARG A 21 13.95 6.21 10.85
CA ARG A 21 13.90 7.68 10.86
C ARG A 21 12.46 8.19 10.95
N GLU A 22 11.57 7.68 10.13
CA GLU A 22 10.16 8.11 10.11
C GLU A 22 9.43 7.71 11.41
N ASN A 23 9.68 6.50 11.92
CA ASN A 23 9.08 6.06 13.18
C ASN A 23 9.65 6.77 14.41
N SER A 24 10.84 7.39 14.32
CA SER A 24 11.46 8.07 15.47
C SER A 24 10.65 9.26 15.98
N VAL A 25 9.71 9.76 15.22
CA VAL A 25 8.80 10.85 15.63
C VAL A 25 8.00 10.48 16.89
N ILE A 26 7.68 9.19 17.09
CA ILE A 26 6.95 8.74 18.29
C ILE A 26 7.69 9.03 19.61
N LEU A 27 9.02 9.14 19.56
CA LEU A 27 9.84 9.47 20.74
C LEU A 27 9.59 10.88 21.27
N LEU A 28 8.88 11.72 20.50
CA LEU A 28 8.44 13.05 20.91
C LEU A 28 7.12 13.03 21.71
N GLU A 29 6.45 11.86 21.76
CA GLU A 29 5.20 11.68 22.50
C GLU A 29 5.53 11.23 23.94
N ASP A 30 4.91 11.85 24.94
CA ASP A 30 5.19 11.57 26.36
C ASP A 30 4.80 10.14 26.78
N ASP A 31 3.81 9.57 26.12
CA ASP A 31 3.23 8.24 26.41
C ASP A 31 3.61 7.15 25.40
N PHE A 32 4.66 7.39 24.59
CA PHE A 32 4.99 6.52 23.44
C PHE A 32 5.17 5.05 23.83
N SER A 33 5.78 4.76 24.98
CA SER A 33 6.06 3.38 25.39
C SER A 33 4.78 2.57 25.65
N THR A 34 3.75 3.21 26.22
CA THR A 34 2.45 2.59 26.48
C THR A 34 1.61 2.50 25.20
N ARG A 35 1.61 3.60 24.42
CA ARG A 35 0.79 3.73 23.22
C ARG A 35 1.25 2.79 22.10
N TYR A 36 2.54 2.54 21.99
CA TYR A 36 3.13 1.68 20.96
C TYR A 36 3.61 0.32 21.49
N GLU A 37 3.08 -0.12 22.65
CA GLU A 37 3.31 -1.46 23.21
C GLU A 37 4.78 -1.84 23.34
N GLY A 38 5.62 -0.88 23.74
CA GLY A 38 7.06 -1.09 23.92
C GLY A 38 7.87 -1.13 22.63
N PHE A 39 7.30 -0.77 21.49
CA PHE A 39 8.06 -0.65 20.25
C PHE A 39 9.13 0.46 20.39
N ASP A 40 10.40 0.10 20.18
CA ASP A 40 11.50 1.06 20.11
C ASP A 40 11.91 1.28 18.65
N PRO A 41 11.68 2.47 18.08
CA PRO A 41 12.01 2.75 16.68
C PRO A 41 13.52 2.73 16.39
N ARG A 42 14.39 2.72 17.41
CA ARG A 42 15.84 2.62 17.27
C ARG A 42 16.33 1.18 17.21
N SER A 43 15.61 0.25 17.85
CA SER A 43 15.98 -1.16 17.89
C SER A 43 15.62 -1.86 16.57
N THR A 44 16.53 -2.66 16.03
CA THR A 44 16.24 -3.49 14.82
C THR A 44 15.28 -4.62 15.16
N GLU A 45 15.39 -5.16 16.39
CA GLU A 45 14.55 -6.24 16.89
C GLU A 45 13.07 -5.88 16.90
N SER A 46 12.75 -4.61 17.19
CA SER A 46 11.38 -4.11 17.17
C SER A 46 10.73 -4.23 15.78
N TYR A 47 11.53 -4.23 14.71
CA TYR A 47 11.02 -4.35 13.35
C TYR A 47 10.73 -5.79 12.93
N ILE A 48 11.25 -6.79 13.64
CA ILE A 48 10.98 -8.22 13.37
C ILE A 48 9.47 -8.51 13.52
N MET A 49 8.77 -7.80 14.41
CA MET A 49 7.33 -7.95 14.55
C MET A 49 6.56 -7.73 13.24
N PHE A 50 7.08 -6.89 12.32
CA PHE A 50 6.44 -6.64 11.04
C PHE A 50 6.52 -7.84 10.07
N GLU A 51 7.41 -8.81 10.31
CA GLU A 51 7.46 -10.08 9.55
C GLU A 51 6.22 -10.93 9.79
N PHE A 52 5.68 -10.86 11.00
CA PHE A 52 4.54 -11.67 11.42
C PHE A 52 3.19 -10.99 11.17
N LEU A 53 3.21 -9.70 10.81
CA LEU A 53 1.99 -8.99 10.45
C LEU A 53 1.56 -9.39 9.03
N GLN A 54 0.57 -10.29 8.95
CA GLN A 54 -0.11 -10.58 7.69
C GLN A 54 -1.08 -9.44 7.37
N ASP A 55 -0.64 -8.52 6.53
CA ASP A 55 -1.54 -7.49 6.01
C ASP A 55 -2.42 -8.09 4.91
N LYS A 56 -3.69 -8.34 5.25
CA LYS A 56 -4.71 -8.81 4.29
C LYS A 56 -4.94 -7.83 3.12
N HIS A 57 -4.45 -6.62 3.25
CA HIS A 57 -4.56 -5.59 2.22
C HIS A 57 -3.25 -5.35 1.46
N MET A 58 -2.21 -6.15 1.72
CA MET A 58 -0.87 -5.96 1.14
C MET A 58 -0.89 -5.95 -0.39
N GLU A 59 -1.56 -6.90 -1.03
CA GLU A 59 -1.64 -6.96 -2.49
C GLU A 59 -2.28 -5.69 -3.07
N GLN A 60 -3.34 -5.22 -2.44
CA GLN A 60 -4.06 -4.01 -2.85
C GLN A 60 -3.22 -2.76 -2.61
N SER A 61 -2.47 -2.70 -1.50
CA SER A 61 -1.53 -1.62 -1.20
C SER A 61 -0.41 -1.55 -2.24
N ILE A 62 0.19 -2.70 -2.60
CA ILE A 62 1.23 -2.79 -3.64
C ILE A 62 0.68 -2.35 -5.00
N ASN A 63 -0.52 -2.79 -5.37
CA ASN A 63 -1.17 -2.36 -6.61
C ASN A 63 -1.37 -0.84 -6.64
N PHE A 64 -1.91 -0.27 -5.57
CA PHE A 64 -2.09 1.18 -5.47
C PHE A 64 -0.77 1.94 -5.54
N ALA A 65 0.26 1.49 -4.80
CA ALA A 65 1.60 2.05 -4.84
C ALA A 65 2.20 2.04 -6.26
N SER A 66 2.01 0.95 -7.00
CA SER A 66 2.49 0.80 -8.38
C SER A 66 1.80 1.77 -9.34
N LEU A 67 0.49 2.00 -9.16
CA LEU A 67 -0.26 2.99 -9.93
C LEU A 67 0.24 4.41 -9.65
N ILE A 68 0.56 4.73 -8.39
CA ILE A 68 1.12 6.03 -7.99
C ILE A 68 2.48 6.26 -8.68
N GLN A 69 3.40 5.30 -8.60
CA GLN A 69 4.72 5.41 -9.23
C GLN A 69 4.61 5.56 -10.75
N THR A 70 3.71 4.82 -11.37
CA THR A 70 3.41 4.94 -12.81
C THR A 70 2.95 6.37 -13.17
N GLN A 71 2.07 6.95 -12.37
CA GLN A 71 1.57 8.32 -12.60
C GLN A 71 2.67 9.37 -12.36
N PHE A 72 3.49 9.23 -11.33
CA PHE A 72 4.62 10.14 -11.09
C PHE A 72 5.60 10.15 -12.25
N LYS A 73 5.93 8.98 -12.80
CA LYS A 73 6.79 8.86 -13.96
C LYS A 73 6.18 9.48 -15.21
N ARG A 74 4.92 9.14 -15.53
CA ARG A 74 4.26 9.53 -16.79
C ARG A 74 3.74 10.97 -16.78
N SER A 75 3.15 11.41 -15.66
CA SER A 75 2.41 12.68 -15.59
C SER A 75 3.21 13.80 -14.92
N ALA A 76 4.08 13.47 -13.96
CA ALA A 76 4.89 14.46 -13.26
C ALA A 76 6.37 14.46 -13.70
N GLY A 77 6.78 13.53 -14.60
CA GLY A 77 8.15 13.45 -15.09
C GLY A 77 9.18 13.12 -14.01
N ARG A 78 8.75 12.39 -12.94
CA ARG A 78 9.65 12.06 -11.83
C ARG A 78 10.41 10.77 -12.10
N ILE A 79 11.59 10.66 -11.50
CA ILE A 79 12.36 9.41 -11.49
C ILE A 79 11.63 8.43 -10.59
N ASP A 80 11.23 7.30 -11.15
CA ASP A 80 10.58 6.20 -10.44
C ASP A 80 11.65 5.34 -9.74
N ARG A 81 11.65 5.33 -8.41
CA ARG A 81 12.52 4.48 -7.58
C ARG A 81 11.81 3.23 -7.08
N GLY A 82 10.55 3.04 -7.51
CA GLY A 82 9.79 1.82 -7.31
C GLY A 82 8.93 1.80 -6.06
N VAL A 83 8.27 0.64 -5.90
CA VAL A 83 7.49 0.27 -4.72
C VAL A 83 8.39 -0.50 -3.77
N ARG A 84 8.34 -0.14 -2.49
CA ARG A 84 9.18 -0.73 -1.44
C ARG A 84 8.32 -1.17 -0.26
N GLN A 85 8.91 -1.97 0.63
CA GLN A 85 8.28 -2.38 1.88
C GLN A 85 9.15 -1.96 3.07
N ALA A 86 8.51 -1.48 4.12
CA ALA A 86 9.16 -1.22 5.39
C ALA A 86 8.16 -1.19 6.55
N GLY A 87 8.64 -1.33 7.78
CA GLY A 87 7.85 -1.36 8.99
C GLY A 87 7.44 0.04 9.47
N PHE A 88 6.59 0.74 8.72
CA PHE A 88 6.07 2.03 9.14
C PHE A 88 4.91 1.88 10.12
N LEU A 89 5.06 2.42 11.33
CA LEU A 89 4.01 2.40 12.34
C LEU A 89 2.71 3.05 11.88
N VAL A 90 2.80 4.12 11.12
CA VAL A 90 1.63 4.84 10.58
C VAL A 90 0.76 3.95 9.67
N LEU A 91 1.32 2.89 9.09
CA LEU A 91 0.61 1.94 8.25
C LEU A 91 0.12 0.69 9.01
N ARG A 92 0.60 0.46 10.25
CA ARG A 92 0.39 -0.79 11.02
C ARG A 92 -1.07 -1.10 11.28
N ASN A 93 -1.84 -0.11 11.73
CA ASN A 93 -3.19 -0.31 12.25
C ASN A 93 -4.28 0.14 11.27
N THR A 94 -3.98 0.14 9.97
CA THR A 94 -4.97 0.52 8.94
C THR A 94 -5.85 -0.68 8.59
N GLY A 95 -7.16 -0.50 8.63
CA GLY A 95 -8.15 -1.51 8.22
C GLY A 95 -8.44 -1.53 6.72
N MET A 96 -7.59 -0.91 5.90
CA MET A 96 -7.75 -0.74 4.46
C MET A 96 -6.38 -0.71 3.76
N PRO A 97 -6.32 -0.83 2.43
CA PRO A 97 -5.09 -0.62 1.68
C PRO A 97 -4.48 0.75 1.98
N SER A 98 -3.20 0.76 2.32
CA SER A 98 -2.49 1.95 2.76
C SER A 98 -1.08 2.03 2.18
N VAL A 99 -0.62 3.26 1.94
CA VAL A 99 0.69 3.55 1.36
C VAL A 99 1.30 4.79 2.00
N LEU A 100 2.61 4.83 2.09
CA LEU A 100 3.40 6.01 2.42
C LEU A 100 4.15 6.46 1.15
N ILE A 101 3.98 7.73 0.78
CA ILE A 101 4.49 8.25 -0.49
C ILE A 101 5.65 9.22 -0.23
N GLU A 102 6.85 8.87 -0.69
CA GLU A 102 7.96 9.79 -0.78
C GLU A 102 7.87 10.56 -2.11
N VAL A 103 7.43 11.80 -2.03
CA VAL A 103 7.20 12.66 -3.21
C VAL A 103 8.50 13.21 -3.80
N GLY A 104 9.61 13.08 -3.10
CA GLY A 104 10.94 13.54 -3.45
C GLY A 104 11.77 13.87 -2.22
N TYR A 105 12.99 14.30 -2.44
CA TYR A 105 13.98 14.58 -1.39
C TYR A 105 14.39 16.05 -1.43
N ILE A 106 14.05 16.81 -0.40
CA ILE A 106 14.40 18.25 -0.27
C ILE A 106 15.91 18.48 -0.13
N SER A 107 16.69 17.44 0.20
CA SER A 107 18.16 17.51 0.16
C SER A 107 18.72 17.62 -1.28
N ASN A 108 17.90 17.36 -2.30
CA ASN A 108 18.23 17.57 -3.70
C ASN A 108 17.64 18.90 -4.17
N ALA A 109 18.48 19.88 -4.46
CA ALA A 109 18.06 21.25 -4.83
C ALA A 109 17.13 21.32 -6.05
N ALA A 110 17.20 20.37 -7.00
CA ALA A 110 16.28 20.32 -8.14
C ALA A 110 14.90 19.80 -7.74
N GLU A 111 14.86 18.82 -6.84
CA GLU A 111 13.60 18.27 -6.30
C GLU A 111 12.94 19.26 -5.34
N GLU A 112 13.72 19.94 -4.50
CA GLU A 112 13.23 21.00 -3.63
C GLU A 112 12.54 22.11 -4.44
N ARG A 113 13.20 22.64 -5.49
CA ARG A 113 12.60 23.68 -6.35
C ARG A 113 11.32 23.19 -7.04
N PHE A 114 11.31 21.94 -7.50
CA PHE A 114 10.11 21.35 -8.11
C PHE A 114 8.96 21.23 -7.11
N LEU A 115 9.22 20.69 -5.93
CA LEU A 115 8.21 20.51 -4.87
C LEU A 115 7.74 21.85 -4.27
N GLY A 116 8.60 22.87 -4.27
CA GLY A 116 8.27 24.23 -3.84
C GLY A 116 7.47 25.04 -4.88
N SER A 117 7.38 24.57 -6.13
CA SER A 117 6.62 25.26 -7.17
C SER A 117 5.16 24.83 -7.22
N GLU A 118 4.25 25.78 -7.55
CA GLU A 118 2.81 25.46 -7.71
C GLU A 118 2.58 24.40 -8.81
N ASP A 119 3.32 24.46 -9.92
CA ASP A 119 3.22 23.49 -11.01
C ASP A 119 3.62 22.10 -10.54
N GLY A 120 4.74 21.99 -9.80
CA GLY A 120 5.22 20.74 -9.23
C GLY A 120 4.19 20.14 -8.26
N GLN A 121 3.71 20.93 -7.31
CA GLN A 121 2.68 20.50 -6.34
C GLN A 121 1.40 20.03 -7.04
N ARG A 122 0.93 20.79 -8.03
CA ARG A 122 -0.27 20.43 -8.81
C ARG A 122 -0.07 19.14 -9.60
N LYS A 123 1.10 18.95 -10.23
CA LYS A 123 1.43 17.72 -10.96
C LYS A 123 1.47 16.50 -10.03
N MET A 124 2.08 16.65 -8.85
CA MET A 124 2.15 15.57 -7.87
C MET A 124 0.76 15.20 -7.34
N ALA A 125 -0.04 16.18 -6.91
CA ALA A 125 -1.40 15.97 -6.42
C ALA A 125 -2.30 15.33 -7.49
N LYS A 126 -2.23 15.80 -8.73
CA LYS A 126 -2.99 15.22 -9.85
C LYS A 126 -2.56 13.79 -10.16
N SER A 127 -1.28 13.47 -10.05
CA SER A 127 -0.76 12.11 -10.25
C SER A 127 -1.31 11.15 -9.20
N ILE A 128 -1.30 11.54 -7.92
CA ILE A 128 -1.89 10.74 -6.82
C ILE A 128 -3.39 10.55 -7.04
N PHE A 129 -4.11 11.62 -7.37
CA PHE A 129 -5.55 11.54 -7.64
C PHE A 129 -5.87 10.60 -8.81
N ASN A 130 -5.14 10.69 -9.91
CA ASN A 130 -5.35 9.81 -11.06
C ASN A 130 -5.04 8.34 -10.72
N ALA A 131 -3.97 8.09 -9.96
CA ALA A 131 -3.65 6.75 -9.48
C ALA A 131 -4.77 6.18 -8.60
N PHE A 132 -5.31 6.99 -7.69
CA PHE A 132 -6.43 6.59 -6.85
C PHE A 132 -7.70 6.30 -7.67
N CYS A 133 -8.02 7.12 -8.66
CA CYS A 133 -9.17 6.88 -9.54
C CYS A 133 -9.04 5.55 -10.30
N ASN A 134 -7.84 5.26 -10.81
CA ASN A 134 -7.57 4.00 -11.50
C ASN A 134 -7.69 2.82 -10.52
N TYR A 135 -7.06 2.90 -9.36
CA TYR A 135 -7.16 1.90 -8.32
C TYR A 135 -8.61 1.62 -7.91
N LYS A 136 -9.38 2.69 -7.64
CA LYS A 136 -10.80 2.58 -7.26
C LYS A 136 -11.63 1.93 -8.36
N SER A 137 -11.42 2.32 -9.61
CA SER A 137 -12.13 1.72 -10.76
C SER A 137 -11.86 0.22 -10.88
N ASP A 138 -10.59 -0.20 -10.72
CA ASP A 138 -10.21 -1.61 -10.77
C ASP A 138 -10.77 -2.40 -9.57
N PHE A 139 -10.75 -1.80 -8.39
CA PHE A 139 -11.31 -2.39 -7.18
C PHE A 139 -12.84 -2.57 -7.31
N ASP A 140 -13.56 -1.53 -7.74
CA ASP A 140 -15.02 -1.59 -7.91
C ASP A 140 -15.41 -2.65 -8.96
N ARG A 141 -14.62 -2.77 -10.04
CA ARG A 141 -14.83 -3.80 -11.07
C ARG A 141 -14.66 -5.21 -10.50
N LYS A 142 -13.58 -5.44 -9.74
CA LYS A 142 -13.33 -6.73 -9.08
C LYS A 142 -14.42 -7.10 -8.07
N MET A 143 -15.02 -6.10 -7.42
CA MET A 143 -16.10 -6.30 -6.45
C MET A 143 -17.50 -6.34 -7.07
N GLY A 144 -17.62 -6.37 -8.41
CA GLY A 144 -18.91 -6.38 -9.09
C GLY A 144 -19.75 -5.11 -8.90
N ARG A 145 -19.10 -3.98 -8.52
CA ARG A 145 -19.77 -2.70 -8.33
C ARG A 145 -19.84 -1.92 -9.65
N ALA A 146 -20.91 -1.13 -9.84
CA ALA A 146 -21.00 -0.27 -11.00
C ALA A 146 -19.89 0.80 -10.99
N VAL A 147 -19.07 0.84 -12.04
CA VAL A 147 -18.02 1.84 -12.20
C VAL A 147 -18.63 3.12 -12.75
N VAL A 148 -18.66 4.17 -11.95
CA VAL A 148 -19.10 5.50 -12.38
C VAL A 148 -17.89 6.28 -12.88
N THR A 149 -17.73 6.39 -14.19
CA THR A 149 -16.69 7.25 -14.76
C THR A 149 -17.20 8.69 -14.83
N ARG A 150 -16.64 9.57 -14.04
CA ARG A 150 -16.88 11.01 -14.12
C ARG A 150 -15.82 11.61 -15.05
N ASN A 151 -16.22 12.02 -16.24
CA ASN A 151 -15.40 12.91 -17.06
C ASN A 151 -15.47 14.31 -16.47
N ILE A 152 -14.47 14.67 -15.68
CA ILE A 152 -14.32 16.05 -15.20
C ILE A 152 -13.54 16.79 -16.28
N LEU A 153 -14.26 17.40 -17.22
CA LEU A 153 -13.70 18.38 -18.14
C LEU A 153 -13.47 19.69 -17.38
N PRO A 154 -12.35 20.38 -17.58
CA PRO A 154 -12.14 21.71 -17.00
C PRO A 154 -13.22 22.66 -17.55
N GLY A 155 -14.12 23.16 -16.69
CA GLY A 155 -15.13 24.17 -17.04
C GLY A 155 -16.50 23.68 -17.52
N GLY A 156 -16.81 22.38 -17.48
CA GLY A 156 -18.10 21.84 -17.93
C GLY A 156 -18.91 21.11 -16.84
N LYS A 157 -20.24 21.16 -16.95
CA LYS A 157 -21.16 20.35 -16.13
C LYS A 157 -20.86 18.87 -16.44
N GLY A 158 -20.28 18.14 -15.48
CA GLY A 158 -19.88 16.76 -15.65
C GLY A 158 -21.10 15.85 -15.92
N THR A 159 -21.09 15.11 -17.01
CA THR A 159 -22.06 14.04 -17.28
C THR A 159 -21.51 12.74 -16.69
N SER A 160 -22.28 12.10 -15.82
CA SER A 160 -21.97 10.76 -15.29
C SER A 160 -22.51 9.70 -16.23
N LYS A 161 -21.61 8.87 -16.81
CA LYS A 161 -22.00 7.72 -17.62
C LYS A 161 -21.73 6.45 -16.80
N VAL A 162 -22.77 5.67 -16.54
CA VAL A 162 -22.64 4.32 -15.96
C VAL A 162 -22.23 3.39 -17.09
N ILE A 163 -21.02 2.82 -17.05
CA ILE A 163 -20.45 2.06 -18.18
C ILE A 163 -20.76 0.57 -18.09
N ALA A 164 -21.02 0.00 -16.92
CA ALA A 164 -21.50 -1.39 -16.79
C ALA A 164 -22.02 -1.68 -15.39
N LYS A 165 -23.04 -2.53 -15.31
CA LYS A 165 -23.32 -3.36 -14.14
C LYS A 165 -22.58 -4.66 -14.40
N ALA A 166 -21.57 -4.96 -13.60
CA ALA A 166 -20.91 -6.25 -13.69
C ALA A 166 -21.92 -7.32 -13.26
N ASP A 167 -22.15 -8.32 -14.10
CA ASP A 167 -22.90 -9.51 -13.73
C ASP A 167 -22.18 -10.18 -12.55
N LYS A 168 -22.94 -10.52 -11.52
CA LYS A 168 -22.43 -11.31 -10.40
C LYS A 168 -21.82 -12.58 -10.94
N PRO A 169 -20.60 -12.98 -10.54
CA PRO A 169 -20.13 -14.31 -10.83
C PRO A 169 -21.08 -15.29 -10.12
N SER A 170 -21.74 -16.15 -10.90
CA SER A 170 -22.51 -17.29 -10.38
C SER A 170 -21.50 -18.19 -9.67
N ILE A 171 -21.67 -18.33 -8.37
CA ILE A 171 -21.01 -19.38 -7.60
C ILE A 171 -21.65 -20.68 -8.07
N GLN A 172 -21.03 -21.36 -9.02
CA GLN A 172 -21.30 -22.76 -9.28
C GLN A 172 -20.64 -23.55 -8.17
N ASP A 173 -21.46 -24.38 -7.53
CA ASP A 173 -21.08 -25.27 -6.44
C ASP A 173 -19.81 -26.06 -6.77
N VAL A 174 -18.70 -25.70 -6.13
CA VAL A 174 -17.54 -26.56 -6.07
C VAL A 174 -17.84 -27.57 -4.97
N GLN A 175 -18.28 -28.76 -5.36
CA GLN A 175 -18.33 -29.92 -4.47
C GLN A 175 -16.90 -30.22 -4.02
N VAL A 176 -16.63 -29.95 -2.77
CA VAL A 176 -15.40 -30.39 -2.11
C VAL A 176 -15.60 -31.88 -1.78
N GLU A 177 -15.03 -32.72 -2.62
CA GLU A 177 -14.91 -34.17 -2.36
C GLU A 177 -13.89 -34.36 -1.23
N SER A 178 -14.39 -34.72 -0.06
CA SER A 178 -13.61 -34.99 1.12
C SER A 178 -12.96 -36.38 0.97
N ALA A 179 -11.69 -36.40 0.58
CA ALA A 179 -10.86 -37.58 0.67
C ALA A 179 -10.00 -37.49 1.94
N ALA A 180 -10.46 -38.17 3.02
CA ALA A 180 -9.64 -38.45 4.18
C ALA A 180 -8.81 -39.72 3.90
N PRO A 181 -7.49 -39.74 4.16
CA PRO A 181 -6.78 -41.01 4.31
C PRO A 181 -6.80 -41.43 5.78
N GLU A 182 -7.47 -42.55 6.05
CA GLU A 182 -7.28 -43.35 7.28
C GLU A 182 -5.82 -43.83 7.32
N GLN A 183 -5.05 -43.38 8.29
CA GLN A 183 -3.80 -44.04 8.68
C GLN A 183 -4.07 -45.00 9.85
N LYS A 184 -3.97 -46.31 9.55
CA LYS A 184 -3.86 -47.38 10.53
C LYS A 184 -2.61 -47.19 11.37
N ILE A 185 -2.79 -47.10 12.66
CA ILE A 185 -1.70 -47.24 13.64
C ILE A 185 -1.60 -48.73 13.96
N GLU A 186 -0.56 -49.39 13.46
CA GLU A 186 -0.17 -50.70 13.95
C GLU A 186 0.75 -50.55 15.16
N ASN A 187 0.28 -51.11 16.28
CA ASN A 187 1.05 -51.31 17.49
C ASN A 187 2.15 -52.35 17.25
N VAL A 188 3.40 -52.00 17.53
CA VAL A 188 4.45 -53.00 17.80
C VAL A 188 4.91 -52.83 19.24
N VAL A 189 4.48 -53.77 20.04
CA VAL A 189 4.97 -54.07 21.41
C VAL A 189 5.97 -55.18 21.28
N SER A 190 7.04 -55.13 22.08
CA SER A 190 8.01 -56.18 22.46
C SER A 190 9.23 -56.37 21.56
N SER A 191 10.39 -56.05 22.02
CA SER A 191 11.24 -56.80 22.97
C SER A 191 12.40 -55.94 23.41
#